data_d4b5db86176e700e965e6149f7974dfe
#
_entry.id   d4b5db86176e700e965e6149f7974dfe
#
_cell.length_a   1.000
_cell.length_b   1.000
_cell.length_c   1.000
_cell.angle_alpha   90.00
_cell.angle_beta   90.00
_cell.angle_gamma   90.00
#
_symmetry.space_group_name_H-M   'P 1'
#
loop_
_entity.id
_entity.type
_entity.pdbx_description
1 polymer ?
#
loop_
_entity_poly.entity_id
_entity_poly.type
_entity_poly.pdbx_seq_one_letter_code
_entity_poly.pdbx_strand_id
1 'polypeptide(L)'
;MNSLTLLFGAALAGASALASAQLAVSANDNKVELVDGVVTVVPNAAPDTIAVIDLGAKPPRLVAEIDGAASVVGPPLSVAVAPDQSFALVTAATKIVKGKQVPDNKLQVVDLRSDPPAVAATYDVGAGASGVSINREGTIALVANRNEGTVSAFAIDGRILTPLGKVRLGDEKSGPSSIAISPDGKTALVTRDGDNRVSVLSIDGARVEYTKRDVYPGQRPYGVVFCEPGSIAVVANVGAGQGDADTISVIDMKATPVRVVDTITVGPTPEGIVCAPDGRRVAVTVMSGSNKPKDSPFYRPHGKVILLHVNGKKLQKVAEADVGNWSQGAAFSANGRTLLVQNMVQKDIQVFDVVAAGLYDTGRRIKLKGGPAGIRIADKPR
;
A
#
# COMPACT_ATOMS: atom_id res chain seq x y z
N MET A 1 -15.84 -73.03 21.05
CA MET A 1 -16.69 -71.93 20.56
C MET A 1 -15.93 -70.66 20.87
N ASN A 2 -15.21 -70.10 19.87
CA ASN A 2 -14.36 -68.94 20.03
C ASN A 2 -15.14 -67.70 19.58
N SER A 3 -15.33 -66.76 20.51
CA SER A 3 -15.92 -65.44 20.21
C SER A 3 -14.81 -64.46 19.84
N LEU A 4 -14.82 -64.02 18.57
CA LEU A 4 -13.91 -63.04 18.03
C LEU A 4 -14.53 -61.63 18.25
N THR A 5 -13.90 -60.81 19.10
CA THR A 5 -14.33 -59.43 19.34
C THR A 5 -13.59 -58.53 18.37
N LEU A 6 -14.29 -57.98 17.38
CA LEU A 6 -13.77 -56.92 16.48
C LEU A 6 -13.80 -55.57 17.18
N LEU A 7 -12.61 -54.99 17.41
CA LEU A 7 -12.46 -53.59 17.81
C LEU A 7 -12.47 -52.71 16.56
N PHE A 8 -13.53 -51.91 16.40
CA PHE A 8 -13.56 -50.80 15.43
C PHE A 8 -12.81 -49.61 16.02
N GLY A 9 -11.63 -49.35 15.54
CA GLY A 9 -10.90 -48.10 15.81
C GLY A 9 -11.45 -46.99 14.93
N ALA A 10 -12.20 -46.06 15.53
CA ALA A 10 -12.60 -44.82 14.86
C ALA A 10 -11.39 -43.85 14.81
N ALA A 11 -10.79 -43.71 13.63
CA ALA A 11 -9.82 -42.68 13.37
C ALA A 11 -10.56 -41.32 13.27
N LEU A 12 -10.51 -40.51 14.32
CA LEU A 12 -10.88 -39.08 14.24
C LEU A 12 -9.84 -38.38 13.37
N ALA A 13 -10.17 -38.16 12.11
CA ALA A 13 -9.48 -37.19 11.27
C ALA A 13 -9.78 -35.81 11.84
N GLY A 14 -8.88 -35.28 12.63
CA GLY A 14 -8.90 -33.89 13.06
C GLY A 14 -8.74 -32.98 11.85
N ALA A 15 -9.85 -32.46 11.34
CA ALA A 15 -9.82 -31.33 10.44
C ALA A 15 -9.27 -30.13 11.24
N SER A 16 -7.95 -29.89 11.15
CA SER A 16 -7.36 -28.65 11.56
C SER A 16 -8.03 -27.55 10.71
N ALA A 17 -8.95 -26.79 11.32
CA ALA A 17 -9.40 -25.54 10.74
C ALA A 17 -8.14 -24.69 10.56
N LEU A 18 -7.62 -24.62 9.34
CA LEU A 18 -6.64 -23.63 8.95
C LEU A 18 -7.32 -22.28 9.24
N ALA A 19 -6.95 -21.68 10.35
CA ALA A 19 -7.26 -20.29 10.58
C ALA A 19 -6.80 -19.58 9.29
N SER A 20 -7.74 -18.97 8.57
CA SER A 20 -7.48 -18.30 7.30
C SER A 20 -6.27 -17.40 7.52
N ALA A 21 -5.13 -17.73 6.89
CA ALA A 21 -3.91 -16.95 7.02
C ALA A 21 -4.21 -15.52 6.57
N GLN A 22 -3.89 -14.55 7.40
CA GLN A 22 -3.97 -13.17 6.97
C GLN A 22 -2.72 -12.82 6.18
N LEU A 23 -2.87 -12.63 4.88
CA LEU A 23 -1.76 -12.34 4.00
C LEU A 23 -1.53 -10.83 3.86
N ALA A 24 -0.26 -10.44 3.98
CA ALA A 24 0.25 -9.18 3.47
C ALA A 24 1.12 -9.46 2.25
N VAL A 25 1.02 -8.60 1.23
CA VAL A 25 1.82 -8.70 0.01
C VAL A 25 2.69 -7.46 -0.09
N SER A 26 4.00 -7.66 -0.28
CA SER A 26 5.01 -6.61 -0.42
C SER A 26 5.64 -6.66 -1.80
N ALA A 27 5.58 -5.54 -2.53
CA ALA A 27 6.32 -5.34 -3.78
C ALA A 27 7.70 -4.75 -3.45
N ASN A 28 8.77 -5.30 -4.01
CA ASN A 28 10.15 -4.99 -3.62
C ASN A 28 10.99 -4.66 -4.85
N ASP A 29 11.59 -3.47 -4.86
CA ASP A 29 12.38 -2.94 -5.97
C ASP A 29 13.87 -3.30 -5.80
N ASN A 30 14.49 -3.89 -6.82
CA ASN A 30 15.92 -4.21 -6.87
C ASN A 30 16.69 -3.33 -7.86
N LYS A 31 15.99 -2.61 -8.73
CA LYS A 31 16.63 -1.87 -9.83
C LYS A 31 17.19 -0.51 -9.44
N VAL A 32 16.85 -0.03 -8.24
CA VAL A 32 17.42 1.22 -7.69
C VAL A 32 17.80 1.06 -6.22
N GLU A 33 18.79 1.83 -5.81
CA GLU A 33 19.23 1.94 -4.42
C GLU A 33 19.47 3.41 -4.04
N LEU A 34 19.50 3.69 -2.76
CA LEU A 34 19.80 5.01 -2.22
C LEU A 34 21.29 5.08 -1.85
N VAL A 35 22.09 5.79 -2.64
CA VAL A 35 23.50 6.03 -2.39
C VAL A 35 23.68 7.47 -1.94
N ASP A 36 24.00 7.67 -0.67
CA ASP A 36 24.16 8.99 -0.05
C ASP A 36 23.09 10.01 -0.47
N GLY A 37 21.81 9.62 -0.30
CA GLY A 37 20.66 10.46 -0.60
C GLY A 37 20.29 10.56 -2.08
N VAL A 38 21.02 9.90 -2.99
CA VAL A 38 20.75 9.89 -4.43
C VAL A 38 20.18 8.54 -4.84
N VAL A 39 19.02 8.55 -5.49
CA VAL A 39 18.44 7.33 -6.09
C VAL A 39 19.27 6.95 -7.31
N THR A 40 19.93 5.81 -7.23
CA THR A 40 20.91 5.33 -8.22
C THR A 40 20.43 4.01 -8.84
N VAL A 41 20.54 3.88 -10.15
CA VAL A 41 20.23 2.63 -10.87
C VAL A 41 21.30 1.59 -10.54
N VAL A 42 20.86 0.40 -10.12
CA VAL A 42 21.74 -0.75 -9.85
C VAL A 42 22.12 -1.42 -11.18
N PRO A 43 23.41 -1.46 -11.55
CA PRO A 43 23.84 -2.18 -12.76
C PRO A 43 23.57 -3.68 -12.63
N ASN A 44 22.99 -4.30 -13.66
CA ASN A 44 22.67 -5.73 -13.67
C ASN A 44 21.89 -6.20 -12.42
N ALA A 45 20.94 -5.38 -11.98
CA ALA A 45 20.11 -5.70 -10.83
C ALA A 45 19.45 -7.09 -10.96
N ALA A 46 19.34 -7.80 -9.84
CA ALA A 46 18.47 -8.97 -9.77
C ALA A 46 17.01 -8.57 -10.09
N PRO A 47 16.14 -9.49 -10.51
CA PRO A 47 14.73 -9.20 -10.70
C PRO A 47 14.13 -8.55 -9.45
N ASP A 48 13.17 -7.64 -9.65
CA ASP A 48 12.31 -7.19 -8.56
C ASP A 48 11.53 -8.39 -7.99
N THR A 49 11.05 -8.27 -6.75
CA THR A 49 10.36 -9.38 -6.10
C THR A 49 9.01 -8.98 -5.53
N ILE A 50 8.16 -9.99 -5.33
CA ILE A 50 6.90 -9.88 -4.60
C ILE A 50 6.95 -10.87 -3.46
N ALA A 51 6.87 -10.37 -2.22
CA ALA A 51 6.88 -11.17 -1.02
C ALA A 51 5.47 -11.36 -0.47
N VAL A 52 5.14 -12.61 -0.11
CA VAL A 52 3.88 -12.97 0.57
C VAL A 52 4.21 -13.28 2.03
N ILE A 53 3.54 -12.60 2.94
CA ILE A 53 3.80 -12.65 4.38
C ILE A 53 2.55 -13.14 5.10
N ASP A 54 2.67 -14.17 5.93
CA ASP A 54 1.63 -14.60 6.86
C ASP A 54 1.66 -13.69 8.09
N LEU A 55 0.80 -12.69 8.08
CA LEU A 55 0.63 -11.72 9.17
C LEU A 55 -0.22 -12.29 10.33
N GLY A 56 -0.96 -13.38 10.10
CA GLY A 56 -1.70 -14.10 11.12
C GLY A 56 -0.81 -15.00 11.99
N ALA A 57 0.36 -15.40 11.49
CA ALA A 57 1.36 -16.15 12.24
C ALA A 57 1.91 -15.32 13.42
N LYS A 58 2.36 -16.00 14.46
CA LYS A 58 2.95 -15.39 15.65
C LYS A 58 4.32 -16.00 15.89
N PRO A 59 5.39 -15.30 15.53
CA PRO A 59 5.45 -13.99 14.86
C PRO A 59 5.07 -14.04 13.38
N PRO A 60 4.77 -12.89 12.75
CA PRO A 60 4.62 -12.78 11.29
C PRO A 60 5.85 -13.34 10.57
N ARG A 61 5.63 -14.03 9.44
CA ARG A 61 6.71 -14.74 8.72
C ARG A 61 6.56 -14.61 7.21
N LEU A 62 7.68 -14.63 6.51
CA LEU A 62 7.72 -14.77 5.06
C LEU A 62 7.21 -16.16 4.65
N VAL A 63 6.24 -16.19 3.75
CA VAL A 63 5.70 -17.44 3.16
C VAL A 63 6.45 -17.74 1.87
N ALA A 64 6.56 -16.73 0.99
CA ALA A 64 7.26 -16.85 -0.27
C ALA A 64 7.77 -15.47 -0.73
N GLU A 65 8.83 -15.49 -1.52
CA GLU A 65 9.31 -14.33 -2.26
C GLU A 65 9.63 -14.78 -3.68
N ILE A 66 8.86 -14.26 -4.64
CA ILE A 66 8.88 -14.64 -6.05
C ILE A 66 9.35 -13.47 -6.91
N ASP A 67 9.85 -13.74 -8.11
CA ASP A 67 10.17 -12.71 -9.08
C ASP A 67 8.87 -12.03 -9.57
N GLY A 68 8.90 -10.70 -9.67
CA GLY A 68 7.77 -9.91 -10.15
C GLY A 68 8.12 -8.43 -10.24
N ALA A 69 7.50 -7.72 -11.18
CA ALA A 69 7.79 -6.31 -11.37
C ALA A 69 7.29 -5.47 -10.18
N ALA A 70 8.11 -4.55 -9.73
CA ALA A 70 7.82 -3.61 -8.65
C ALA A 70 8.45 -2.25 -8.96
N SER A 71 8.15 -1.22 -8.19
CA SER A 71 8.79 0.09 -8.29
C SER A 71 8.65 0.87 -7.01
N VAL A 72 9.73 1.55 -6.59
CA VAL A 72 9.70 2.51 -5.49
C VAL A 72 9.15 3.88 -5.92
N VAL A 73 9.00 4.12 -7.20
CA VAL A 73 8.40 5.36 -7.70
C VAL A 73 6.89 5.32 -7.55
N GLY A 74 6.34 6.32 -6.89
CA GLY A 74 4.94 6.39 -6.48
C GLY A 74 4.78 6.10 -4.98
N PRO A 75 3.60 6.37 -4.40
CA PRO A 75 3.33 6.04 -3.01
C PRO A 75 3.37 4.52 -2.80
N PRO A 76 3.71 4.03 -1.59
CA PRO A 76 3.85 2.61 -1.30
C PRO A 76 2.49 1.87 -1.23
N LEU A 77 1.62 2.20 -2.17
CA LEU A 77 0.26 1.68 -2.38
C LEU A 77 0.13 1.01 -3.77
N SER A 78 1.25 0.50 -4.28
CA SER A 78 1.36 -0.23 -5.56
C SER A 78 0.87 -1.68 -5.50
N VAL A 79 0.23 -2.06 -4.38
CA VAL A 79 -0.31 -3.40 -4.14
C VAL A 79 -1.78 -3.30 -3.73
N ALA A 80 -2.63 -4.20 -4.23
CA ALA A 80 -3.98 -4.43 -3.72
C ALA A 80 -4.22 -5.93 -3.59
N VAL A 81 -4.74 -6.38 -2.45
CA VAL A 81 -5.04 -7.79 -2.19
C VAL A 81 -6.56 -7.98 -2.32
N ALA A 82 -6.97 -9.01 -3.06
CA ALA A 82 -8.39 -9.35 -3.22
C ALA A 82 -9.05 -9.62 -1.85
N PRO A 83 -10.32 -9.28 -1.65
CA PRO A 83 -11.00 -9.43 -0.36
C PRO A 83 -10.99 -10.86 0.19
N ASP A 84 -11.01 -11.87 -0.70
CA ASP A 84 -10.93 -13.30 -0.36
C ASP A 84 -9.49 -13.84 -0.29
N GLN A 85 -8.50 -12.95 -0.47
CA GLN A 85 -7.07 -13.27 -0.47
C GLN A 85 -6.66 -14.33 -1.52
N SER A 86 -7.44 -14.47 -2.60
CA SER A 86 -7.13 -15.43 -3.67
C SER A 86 -6.04 -14.93 -4.61
N PHE A 87 -5.91 -13.62 -4.76
CA PHE A 87 -4.88 -12.98 -5.59
C PHE A 87 -4.52 -11.60 -5.06
N ALA A 88 -3.42 -11.07 -5.59
CA ALA A 88 -3.05 -9.68 -5.42
C ALA A 88 -2.79 -9.03 -6.79
N LEU A 89 -3.01 -7.72 -6.87
CA LEU A 89 -2.59 -6.86 -7.96
C LEU A 89 -1.34 -6.11 -7.54
N VAL A 90 -0.33 -6.08 -8.41
CA VAL A 90 0.93 -5.36 -8.19
C VAL A 90 1.24 -4.53 -9.43
N THR A 91 1.53 -3.25 -9.23
CA THR A 91 1.93 -2.32 -10.30
C THR A 91 3.42 -2.03 -10.26
N ALA A 92 3.99 -1.69 -11.42
CA ALA A 92 5.34 -1.17 -11.55
C ALA A 92 5.32 0.13 -12.35
N ALA A 93 5.66 1.25 -11.68
CA ALA A 93 5.64 2.57 -12.29
C ALA A 93 6.85 2.83 -13.20
N THR A 94 7.96 2.11 -12.99
CA THR A 94 9.21 2.31 -13.74
C THR A 94 9.92 0.99 -14.03
N LYS A 95 10.70 1.03 -15.13
CA LYS A 95 11.67 -0.01 -15.54
C LYS A 95 13.00 0.62 -15.94
N ILE A 96 14.02 -0.20 -16.10
CA ILE A 96 15.32 0.24 -16.60
C ILE A 96 15.46 -0.10 -18.09
N VAL A 97 15.77 0.91 -18.89
CA VAL A 97 16.08 0.76 -20.32
C VAL A 97 17.41 1.44 -20.60
N LYS A 98 18.40 0.69 -21.09
CA LYS A 98 19.75 1.20 -21.37
C LYS A 98 20.34 1.99 -20.18
N GLY A 99 20.22 1.44 -18.96
CA GLY A 99 20.75 2.06 -17.74
C GLY A 99 19.99 3.30 -17.24
N LYS A 100 18.84 3.63 -17.82
CA LYS A 100 18.00 4.76 -17.39
C LYS A 100 16.65 4.26 -16.88
N GLN A 101 16.19 4.87 -15.82
CA GLN A 101 14.83 4.65 -15.29
C GLN A 101 13.82 5.38 -16.19
N VAL A 102 12.85 4.65 -16.71
CA VAL A 102 11.78 5.16 -17.58
C VAL A 102 10.42 4.68 -17.07
N PRO A 103 9.30 5.34 -17.42
CA PRO A 103 7.96 4.86 -17.07
C PRO A 103 7.71 3.43 -17.55
N ASP A 104 7.07 2.63 -16.72
CA ASP A 104 6.50 1.33 -17.05
C ASP A 104 4.97 1.38 -16.98
N ASN A 105 4.32 0.34 -17.51
CA ASN A 105 2.86 0.26 -17.59
C ASN A 105 2.33 -1.12 -17.14
N LYS A 106 3.05 -1.80 -16.25
CA LYS A 106 2.69 -3.18 -15.87
C LYS A 106 1.77 -3.23 -14.66
N LEU A 107 0.73 -4.07 -14.81
CA LEU A 107 -0.14 -4.54 -13.75
C LEU A 107 -0.08 -6.07 -13.72
N GLN A 108 0.40 -6.65 -12.63
CA GLN A 108 0.52 -8.09 -12.46
C GLN A 108 -0.58 -8.62 -11.54
N VAL A 109 -1.11 -9.80 -11.90
CA VAL A 109 -1.98 -10.62 -11.05
C VAL A 109 -1.15 -11.73 -10.45
N VAL A 110 -1.04 -11.73 -9.12
CA VAL A 110 -0.31 -12.75 -8.36
C VAL A 110 -1.31 -13.73 -7.77
N ASP A 111 -1.23 -14.99 -8.15
CA ASP A 111 -2.03 -16.07 -7.53
C ASP A 111 -1.48 -16.39 -6.13
N LEU A 112 -2.28 -16.10 -5.10
CA LEU A 112 -1.90 -16.36 -3.71
C LEU A 112 -2.32 -17.76 -3.22
N ARG A 113 -3.07 -18.51 -4.02
CA ARG A 113 -3.51 -19.88 -3.70
C ARG A 113 -2.63 -20.96 -4.31
N SER A 114 -1.79 -20.62 -5.30
CA SER A 114 -0.78 -21.55 -5.80
C SER A 114 0.32 -21.76 -4.76
N ASP A 115 0.96 -22.90 -4.78
CA ASP A 115 2.09 -23.26 -3.90
C ASP A 115 3.30 -23.67 -4.75
N PRO A 116 4.33 -22.80 -4.83
CA PRO A 116 4.42 -21.45 -4.27
C PRO A 116 3.50 -20.44 -5.00
N PRO A 117 3.18 -19.30 -4.39
CA PRO A 117 2.53 -18.19 -5.09
C PRO A 117 3.25 -17.82 -6.38
N ALA A 118 2.52 -17.40 -7.41
CA ALA A 118 3.10 -17.13 -8.72
C ALA A 118 2.41 -15.95 -9.44
N VAL A 119 3.12 -15.26 -10.33
CA VAL A 119 2.52 -14.29 -11.26
C VAL A 119 1.70 -15.06 -12.29
N ALA A 120 0.38 -14.93 -12.23
CA ALA A 120 -0.56 -15.64 -13.10
C ALA A 120 -0.82 -14.91 -14.41
N ALA A 121 -0.79 -13.58 -14.41
CA ALA A 121 -1.02 -12.74 -15.59
C ALA A 121 -0.36 -11.37 -15.46
N THR A 122 -0.09 -10.73 -16.60
CA THR A 122 0.40 -9.36 -16.68
C THR A 122 -0.42 -8.59 -17.71
N TYR A 123 -0.90 -7.41 -17.33
CA TYR A 123 -1.68 -6.51 -18.15
C TYR A 123 -0.93 -5.21 -18.38
N ASP A 124 -1.17 -4.58 -19.54
CA ASP A 124 -0.70 -3.23 -19.82
C ASP A 124 -1.78 -2.22 -19.41
N VAL A 125 -1.36 -1.20 -18.67
CA VAL A 125 -2.20 -0.07 -18.25
C VAL A 125 -1.65 1.24 -18.83
N GLY A 126 -1.91 2.38 -18.22
CA GLY A 126 -1.29 3.63 -18.64
C GLY A 126 0.16 3.76 -18.14
N ALA A 127 0.92 4.68 -18.75
CA ALA A 127 2.31 4.93 -18.40
C ALA A 127 2.46 5.38 -16.93
N GLY A 128 3.44 4.80 -16.23
CA GLY A 128 3.70 5.07 -14.82
C GLY A 128 2.67 4.43 -13.89
N ALA A 129 2.36 3.13 -14.09
CA ALA A 129 1.43 2.36 -13.27
C ALA A 129 1.83 2.41 -11.78
N SER A 130 1.11 3.15 -10.96
CA SER A 130 1.46 3.48 -9.57
C SER A 130 0.46 2.87 -8.58
N GLY A 131 -0.35 3.67 -7.90
CA GLY A 131 -1.32 3.16 -6.93
C GLY A 131 -2.38 2.27 -7.57
N VAL A 132 -2.78 1.20 -6.88
CA VAL A 132 -3.84 0.27 -7.28
C VAL A 132 -4.81 0.01 -6.14
N SER A 133 -6.10 -0.11 -6.44
CA SER A 133 -7.16 -0.42 -5.47
C SER A 133 -8.17 -1.40 -6.06
N ILE A 134 -8.64 -2.32 -5.23
CA ILE A 134 -9.75 -3.25 -5.53
C ILE A 134 -10.92 -2.86 -4.63
N ASN A 135 -12.15 -2.85 -5.14
CA ASN A 135 -13.33 -2.63 -4.30
C ASN A 135 -13.60 -3.84 -3.39
N ARG A 136 -14.40 -3.65 -2.35
CA ARG A 136 -14.70 -4.70 -1.35
C ARG A 136 -15.46 -5.89 -1.89
N GLU A 137 -16.16 -5.70 -2.99
CA GLU A 137 -16.84 -6.79 -3.69
C GLU A 137 -15.87 -7.65 -4.50
N GLY A 138 -14.64 -7.17 -4.75
CA GLY A 138 -13.64 -7.85 -5.57
C GLY A 138 -13.99 -7.83 -7.05
N THR A 139 -14.82 -6.87 -7.51
CA THR A 139 -15.37 -6.82 -8.87
C THR A 139 -14.79 -5.70 -9.73
N ILE A 140 -14.16 -4.69 -9.12
CA ILE A 140 -13.55 -3.53 -9.80
C ILE A 140 -12.14 -3.31 -9.31
N ALA A 141 -11.21 -3.10 -10.23
CA ALA A 141 -9.87 -2.58 -9.95
C ALA A 141 -9.63 -1.25 -10.66
N LEU A 142 -8.95 -0.34 -9.97
CA LEU A 142 -8.53 0.95 -10.49
C LEU A 142 -7.03 1.11 -10.34
N VAL A 143 -6.35 1.64 -11.37
CA VAL A 143 -4.90 1.88 -11.40
C VAL A 143 -4.61 3.33 -11.77
N ALA A 144 -3.86 4.04 -10.95
CA ALA A 144 -3.39 5.39 -11.23
C ALA A 144 -2.18 5.34 -12.19
N ASN A 145 -2.27 6.06 -13.31
CA ASN A 145 -1.25 6.10 -14.35
C ASN A 145 -0.52 7.45 -14.27
N ARG A 146 0.58 7.46 -13.54
CA ARG A 146 1.30 8.66 -13.09
C ARG A 146 1.79 9.53 -14.25
N ASN A 147 2.36 8.90 -15.29
CA ASN A 147 2.96 9.58 -16.43
C ASN A 147 2.02 9.74 -17.63
N GLU A 148 0.72 9.45 -17.43
CA GLU A 148 -0.31 9.61 -18.48
C GLU A 148 -1.43 10.59 -18.07
N GLY A 149 -1.56 10.90 -16.78
CA GLY A 149 -2.64 11.76 -16.26
C GLY A 149 -4.01 11.07 -16.23
N THR A 150 -4.04 9.72 -16.15
CA THR A 150 -5.26 8.93 -16.24
C THR A 150 -5.39 7.91 -15.10
N VAL A 151 -6.57 7.29 -15.02
CA VAL A 151 -6.86 6.09 -14.23
C VAL A 151 -7.35 5.01 -15.17
N SER A 152 -6.75 3.82 -15.15
CA SER A 152 -7.26 2.64 -15.84
C SER A 152 -8.26 1.92 -14.93
N ALA A 153 -9.39 1.49 -15.50
CA ALA A 153 -10.44 0.76 -14.81
C ALA A 153 -10.59 -0.65 -15.40
N PHE A 154 -10.82 -1.63 -14.53
CA PHE A 154 -11.02 -3.04 -14.89
C PHE A 154 -12.19 -3.63 -14.13
N ALA A 155 -12.98 -4.46 -14.82
CA ALA A 155 -13.84 -5.45 -14.18
C ALA A 155 -13.00 -6.67 -13.79
N ILE A 156 -13.34 -7.27 -12.65
CA ILE A 156 -12.68 -8.47 -12.12
C ILE A 156 -13.67 -9.61 -12.12
N ASP A 157 -13.27 -10.73 -12.72
CA ASP A 157 -13.93 -12.02 -12.60
C ASP A 157 -12.90 -13.08 -12.19
N GLY A 158 -12.93 -13.49 -10.92
CA GLY A 158 -11.87 -14.30 -10.32
C GLY A 158 -10.51 -13.60 -10.41
N ARG A 159 -9.61 -14.10 -11.27
CA ARG A 159 -8.27 -13.53 -11.53
C ARG A 159 -8.13 -12.89 -12.91
N ILE A 160 -9.22 -12.81 -13.65
CA ILE A 160 -9.27 -12.23 -15.00
C ILE A 160 -9.66 -10.77 -14.89
N LEU A 161 -8.87 -9.89 -15.49
CA LEU A 161 -9.14 -8.46 -15.58
C LEU A 161 -9.63 -8.11 -16.98
N THR A 162 -10.81 -7.52 -17.08
CA THR A 162 -11.37 -7.01 -18.34
C THR A 162 -11.32 -5.49 -18.33
N PRO A 163 -10.62 -4.84 -19.29
CA PRO A 163 -10.54 -3.38 -19.34
C PRO A 163 -11.92 -2.73 -19.51
N LEU A 164 -12.24 -1.74 -18.68
CA LEU A 164 -13.42 -0.89 -18.79
C LEU A 164 -13.13 0.47 -19.43
N GLY A 165 -11.83 0.77 -19.64
CA GLY A 165 -11.37 2.02 -20.23
C GLY A 165 -10.49 2.83 -19.30
N LYS A 166 -10.27 4.10 -19.67
CA LYS A 166 -9.43 5.05 -18.92
C LYS A 166 -10.21 6.34 -18.62
N VAL A 167 -10.05 6.83 -17.41
CA VAL A 167 -10.60 8.13 -16.96
C VAL A 167 -9.46 9.15 -16.97
N ARG A 168 -9.60 10.22 -17.78
CA ARG A 168 -8.62 11.31 -17.81
C ARG A 168 -8.88 12.28 -16.66
N LEU A 169 -7.83 12.54 -15.88
CA LEU A 169 -7.86 13.50 -14.76
C LEU A 169 -7.14 14.81 -15.10
N GLY A 170 -6.07 14.71 -15.88
CA GLY A 170 -5.23 15.83 -16.27
C GLY A 170 -4.29 15.45 -17.41
N ASP A 171 -3.10 16.02 -17.40
CA ASP A 171 -2.02 15.73 -18.35
C ASP A 171 -0.91 14.85 -17.71
N GLU A 172 0.19 14.67 -18.43
CA GLU A 172 1.35 13.88 -18.01
C GLU A 172 2.04 14.45 -16.75
N LYS A 173 1.87 15.75 -16.46
CA LYS A 173 2.46 16.44 -15.29
C LYS A 173 1.57 16.36 -14.07
N SER A 174 0.30 16.00 -14.24
CA SER A 174 -0.68 15.93 -13.14
C SER A 174 -0.33 14.89 -12.07
N GLY A 175 0.36 13.82 -12.47
CA GLY A 175 0.90 12.81 -11.56
C GLY A 175 -0.14 12.06 -10.72
N PRO A 176 -1.18 11.40 -11.32
CA PRO A 176 -2.01 10.48 -10.56
C PRO A 176 -1.15 9.42 -9.88
N SER A 177 -1.10 9.42 -8.54
CA SER A 177 -0.10 8.66 -7.79
C SER A 177 -0.70 7.53 -6.96
N SER A 178 -1.72 7.83 -6.16
CA SER A 178 -2.45 6.85 -5.35
C SER A 178 -3.92 6.85 -5.70
N ILE A 179 -4.56 5.71 -5.50
CA ILE A 179 -6.00 5.57 -5.66
C ILE A 179 -6.56 4.72 -4.52
N ALA A 180 -7.68 5.13 -3.97
CA ALA A 180 -8.43 4.37 -2.97
C ALA A 180 -9.91 4.36 -3.33
N ILE A 181 -10.53 3.18 -3.34
CA ILE A 181 -11.98 3.01 -3.50
C ILE A 181 -12.62 3.07 -2.11
N SER A 182 -13.73 3.81 -1.99
CA SER A 182 -14.48 3.93 -0.73
C SER A 182 -15.05 2.56 -0.29
N PRO A 183 -15.26 2.35 1.02
CA PRO A 183 -15.81 1.10 1.54
C PRO A 183 -17.17 0.71 0.98
N ASP A 184 -17.97 1.66 0.49
CA ASP A 184 -19.26 1.41 -0.16
C ASP A 184 -19.14 1.13 -1.67
N GLY A 185 -17.92 1.17 -2.22
CA GLY A 185 -17.63 0.91 -3.62
C GLY A 185 -18.10 1.98 -4.61
N LYS A 186 -18.64 3.12 -4.15
CA LYS A 186 -19.30 4.11 -5.01
C LYS A 186 -18.43 5.32 -5.37
N THR A 187 -17.32 5.50 -4.67
CA THR A 187 -16.43 6.65 -4.84
C THR A 187 -15.00 6.18 -4.86
N ALA A 188 -14.14 6.83 -5.63
CA ALA A 188 -12.69 6.70 -5.47
C ALA A 188 -12.04 8.08 -5.34
N LEU A 189 -10.97 8.13 -4.56
CA LEU A 189 -10.09 9.29 -4.43
C LEU A 189 -8.77 8.99 -5.12
N VAL A 190 -8.30 9.96 -5.92
CA VAL A 190 -7.03 9.86 -6.65
C VAL A 190 -6.16 11.06 -6.30
N THR A 191 -5.00 10.83 -5.70
CA THR A 191 -4.03 11.90 -5.49
C THR A 191 -3.35 12.28 -6.80
N ARG A 192 -3.15 13.56 -7.01
CA ARG A 192 -2.44 14.15 -8.15
C ARG A 192 -1.34 15.05 -7.59
N ASP A 193 -0.16 14.47 -7.34
CA ASP A 193 0.92 15.18 -6.64
C ASP A 193 1.53 16.31 -7.48
N GLY A 194 1.45 16.24 -8.80
CA GLY A 194 1.86 17.32 -9.69
C GLY A 194 0.93 18.54 -9.66
N ASP A 195 -0.35 18.34 -9.32
CA ASP A 195 -1.37 19.39 -9.31
C ASP A 195 -1.76 19.85 -7.89
N ASN A 196 -1.22 19.23 -6.84
CA ASN A 196 -1.59 19.46 -5.44
C ASN A 196 -3.08 19.20 -5.16
N ARG A 197 -3.64 18.13 -5.76
CA ARG A 197 -5.09 17.82 -5.71
C ARG A 197 -5.37 16.37 -5.36
N VAL A 198 -6.57 16.14 -4.87
CA VAL A 198 -7.22 14.82 -4.81
C VAL A 198 -8.48 14.89 -5.62
N SER A 199 -8.54 14.14 -6.71
CA SER A 199 -9.73 14.06 -7.58
C SER A 199 -10.72 13.03 -7.06
N VAL A 200 -12.01 13.34 -7.19
CA VAL A 200 -13.11 12.47 -6.78
C VAL A 200 -13.69 11.79 -8.03
N LEU A 201 -13.70 10.46 -8.03
CA LEU A 201 -14.37 9.64 -9.05
C LEU A 201 -15.67 9.09 -8.49
N SER A 202 -16.68 8.94 -9.35
CA SER A 202 -17.89 8.15 -9.08
C SER A 202 -17.75 6.77 -9.71
N ILE A 203 -18.28 5.75 -9.05
CA ILE A 203 -18.32 4.36 -9.50
C ILE A 203 -19.79 3.90 -9.44
N ASP A 204 -20.32 3.49 -10.60
CA ASP A 204 -21.66 2.93 -10.73
C ASP A 204 -21.56 1.66 -11.59
N GLY A 205 -21.49 0.51 -10.93
CA GLY A 205 -21.18 -0.77 -11.58
C GLY A 205 -19.84 -0.68 -12.32
N ALA A 206 -19.88 -0.92 -13.64
CA ALA A 206 -18.70 -0.85 -14.52
C ALA A 206 -18.35 0.57 -14.98
N ARG A 207 -19.17 1.56 -14.66
CA ARG A 207 -18.97 2.96 -15.07
C ARG A 207 -18.15 3.70 -14.03
N VAL A 208 -16.99 4.19 -14.42
CA VAL A 208 -16.09 4.99 -13.58
C VAL A 208 -15.89 6.34 -14.24
N GLU A 209 -16.20 7.43 -13.51
CA GLU A 209 -16.17 8.77 -14.08
C GLU A 209 -15.52 9.78 -13.14
N TYR A 210 -14.80 10.74 -13.72
CA TYR A 210 -14.31 11.91 -12.99
C TYR A 210 -15.47 12.90 -12.77
N THR A 211 -15.81 13.14 -11.52
CA THR A 211 -16.89 14.05 -11.15
C THR A 211 -16.59 15.53 -11.38
N LYS A 212 -15.37 15.87 -11.86
CA LYS A 212 -14.82 17.23 -11.95
C LYS A 212 -14.71 17.93 -10.59
N ARG A 213 -14.77 17.17 -9.52
CA ARG A 213 -14.58 17.63 -8.15
C ARG A 213 -13.18 17.30 -7.69
N ASP A 214 -12.48 18.33 -7.23
CA ASP A 214 -11.16 18.21 -6.61
C ASP A 214 -11.19 18.73 -5.18
N VAL A 215 -10.31 18.16 -4.34
CA VAL A 215 -10.03 18.58 -2.97
C VAL A 215 -8.55 18.98 -2.91
N TYR A 216 -8.23 19.98 -2.11
CA TYR A 216 -6.86 20.51 -1.94
C TYR A 216 -6.37 20.23 -0.53
N PRO A 217 -5.72 19.07 -0.28
CA PRO A 217 -5.34 18.66 1.08
C PRO A 217 -4.03 19.29 1.56
N GLY A 218 -3.14 19.65 0.65
CA GLY A 218 -1.81 20.20 0.94
C GLY A 218 -0.89 20.07 -0.26
N GLN A 219 0.41 20.31 -0.05
CA GLN A 219 1.41 20.26 -1.11
C GLN A 219 1.79 18.82 -1.42
N ARG A 220 1.71 18.42 -2.70
CA ARG A 220 2.04 17.11 -3.23
C ARG A 220 1.36 15.96 -2.48
N PRO A 221 0.02 15.87 -2.53
CA PRO A 221 -0.70 14.74 -1.94
C PRO A 221 -0.27 13.44 -2.63
N TYR A 222 0.12 12.44 -1.84
CA TYR A 222 0.78 11.24 -2.32
C TYR A 222 -0.01 9.98 -2.01
N GLY A 223 0.05 9.46 -0.80
CA GLY A 223 -0.78 8.34 -0.37
C GLY A 223 -2.18 8.79 0.07
N VAL A 224 -3.23 8.05 -0.31
CA VAL A 224 -4.61 8.26 0.18
C VAL A 224 -5.23 6.92 0.57
N VAL A 225 -5.93 6.89 1.72
CA VAL A 225 -6.68 5.73 2.19
C VAL A 225 -7.98 6.16 2.84
N PHE A 226 -9.02 5.34 2.73
CA PHE A 226 -10.23 5.49 3.52
C PHE A 226 -10.04 4.86 4.90
N CYS A 227 -10.58 5.48 5.95
CA CYS A 227 -10.72 4.88 7.26
C CYS A 227 -12.15 4.38 7.48
N GLU A 228 -12.29 3.21 8.11
CA GLU A 228 -13.58 2.64 8.43
C GLU A 228 -14.44 3.59 9.27
N PRO A 229 -15.75 3.68 9.03
CA PRO A 229 -16.56 3.02 7.99
C PRO A 229 -16.59 3.80 6.66
N GLY A 230 -15.57 4.61 6.32
CA GLY A 230 -15.51 5.40 5.09
C GLY A 230 -16.10 6.79 5.21
N SER A 231 -16.33 7.27 6.44
CA SER A 231 -16.77 8.65 6.68
C SER A 231 -15.65 9.68 6.48
N ILE A 232 -14.40 9.24 6.58
CA ILE A 232 -13.22 10.05 6.33
C ILE A 232 -12.23 9.31 5.42
N ALA A 233 -11.44 10.07 4.69
CA ALA A 233 -10.21 9.61 4.08
C ALA A 233 -9.03 10.42 4.63
N VAL A 234 -7.84 9.85 4.63
CA VAL A 234 -6.61 10.51 5.08
C VAL A 234 -5.60 10.53 3.94
N VAL A 235 -4.87 11.63 3.82
CA VAL A 235 -3.93 11.89 2.72
C VAL A 235 -2.59 12.30 3.30
N ALA A 236 -1.51 11.68 2.84
CA ALA A 236 -0.14 12.11 3.12
C ALA A 236 0.28 13.17 2.09
N ASN A 237 0.77 14.33 2.55
CA ASN A 237 1.27 15.42 1.72
C ASN A 237 2.79 15.47 1.87
N VAL A 238 3.54 15.04 0.84
CA VAL A 238 5.00 14.87 0.93
C VAL A 238 5.80 16.18 0.79
N GLY A 239 5.11 17.29 0.56
CA GLY A 239 5.71 18.64 0.51
C GLY A 239 6.74 18.81 -0.60
N ALA A 240 7.63 19.79 -0.42
CA ALA A 240 8.69 20.09 -1.36
C ALA A 240 9.92 19.16 -1.22
N GLY A 241 9.98 18.39 -0.14
CA GLY A 241 11.14 17.53 0.14
C GLY A 241 12.40 18.28 0.57
N GLN A 242 12.26 19.48 1.12
CA GLN A 242 13.39 20.35 1.49
C GLN A 242 13.64 20.43 3.02
N GLY A 243 13.08 19.46 3.76
CA GLY A 243 13.26 19.38 5.22
C GLY A 243 12.18 20.09 6.02
N ASP A 244 11.20 20.70 5.36
CA ASP A 244 10.03 21.29 6.01
C ASP A 244 9.21 20.22 6.74
N ALA A 245 8.45 20.68 7.74
CA ALA A 245 7.52 19.81 8.44
C ALA A 245 6.24 19.66 7.61
N ASP A 246 6.13 18.53 6.91
CA ASP A 246 5.00 18.19 6.07
C ASP A 246 3.82 17.64 6.87
N THR A 247 2.71 17.39 6.18
CA THR A 247 1.41 17.17 6.83
C THR A 247 0.70 15.92 6.34
N ILE A 248 -0.28 15.48 7.12
CA ILE A 248 -1.39 14.64 6.66
C ILE A 248 -2.69 15.40 6.83
N SER A 249 -3.65 15.16 5.93
CA SER A 249 -4.94 15.83 5.93
C SER A 249 -6.09 14.86 6.01
N VAL A 250 -7.17 15.26 6.68
CA VAL A 250 -8.42 14.50 6.79
C VAL A 250 -9.46 15.09 5.84
N ILE A 251 -10.00 14.26 4.97
CA ILE A 251 -11.10 14.58 4.07
C ILE A 251 -12.39 14.05 4.66
N ASP A 252 -13.37 14.91 4.87
CA ASP A 252 -14.73 14.56 5.27
C ASP A 252 -15.54 14.11 4.05
N MET A 253 -15.77 12.81 3.95
CA MET A 253 -16.51 12.19 2.85
C MET A 253 -18.04 12.34 2.96
N LYS A 254 -18.54 12.76 4.14
CA LYS A 254 -19.97 13.02 4.37
C LYS A 254 -20.34 14.49 4.15
N ALA A 255 -19.35 15.36 4.01
CA ALA A 255 -19.61 16.76 3.72
C ALA A 255 -20.13 16.95 2.28
N THR A 256 -21.03 17.90 2.08
CA THR A 256 -21.50 18.32 0.76
C THR A 256 -21.16 19.80 0.59
N PRO A 257 -20.16 20.12 -0.21
CA PRO A 257 -19.24 19.24 -0.94
C PRO A 257 -18.19 18.57 -0.04
N VAL A 258 -17.64 17.42 -0.47
CA VAL A 258 -16.47 16.77 0.14
C VAL A 258 -15.33 17.78 0.32
N ARG A 259 -14.69 17.83 1.50
CA ARG A 259 -13.67 18.84 1.82
C ARG A 259 -12.68 18.36 2.89
N VAL A 260 -11.52 19.00 2.94
CA VAL A 260 -10.57 18.87 4.07
C VAL A 260 -11.16 19.51 5.31
N VAL A 261 -11.02 18.83 6.46
CA VAL A 261 -11.56 19.28 7.75
C VAL A 261 -10.54 19.32 8.87
N ASP A 262 -9.39 18.66 8.67
CA ASP A 262 -8.28 18.66 9.62
C ASP A 262 -6.95 18.47 8.88
N THR A 263 -5.87 19.03 9.45
CA THR A 263 -4.51 18.87 8.96
C THR A 263 -3.57 18.85 10.15
N ILE A 264 -2.69 17.83 10.20
CA ILE A 264 -1.71 17.68 11.27
C ILE A 264 -0.30 17.56 10.70
N THR A 265 0.67 18.20 11.31
CA THR A 265 2.09 18.10 10.99
C THR A 265 2.66 16.78 11.51
N VAL A 266 3.41 16.07 10.66
CA VAL A 266 4.00 14.77 10.99
C VAL A 266 5.51 14.70 10.77
N GLY A 267 6.11 15.73 10.19
CA GLY A 267 7.54 15.79 9.87
C GLY A 267 7.82 15.63 8.38
N PRO A 268 9.11 15.70 7.97
CA PRO A 268 9.49 15.79 6.56
C PRO A 268 9.16 14.51 5.78
N THR A 269 8.48 14.65 4.67
CA THR A 269 8.20 13.63 3.66
C THR A 269 7.44 12.41 4.25
N PRO A 270 6.18 12.57 4.67
CA PRO A 270 5.31 11.44 4.98
C PRO A 270 4.94 10.70 3.69
N GLU A 271 5.24 9.40 3.61
CA GLU A 271 5.11 8.65 2.36
C GLU A 271 4.01 7.59 2.42
N GLY A 272 4.14 6.63 3.30
CA GLY A 272 3.12 5.60 3.50
C GLY A 272 2.07 6.03 4.51
N ILE A 273 0.81 5.74 4.21
CA ILE A 273 -0.31 5.97 5.11
C ILE A 273 -1.27 4.79 5.08
N VAL A 274 -1.71 4.35 6.25
CA VAL A 274 -2.64 3.22 6.38
C VAL A 274 -3.58 3.42 7.57
N CYS A 275 -4.87 3.13 7.40
CA CYS A 275 -5.83 3.04 8.49
C CYS A 275 -5.85 1.62 9.05
N ALA A 276 -5.94 1.50 10.37
CA ALA A 276 -6.21 0.23 11.02
C ALA A 276 -7.60 -0.29 10.62
N PRO A 277 -7.81 -1.62 10.56
CA PRO A 277 -9.08 -2.20 10.14
C PRO A 277 -10.29 -1.84 11.01
N ASP A 278 -10.06 -1.35 12.24
CA ASP A 278 -11.11 -0.85 13.13
C ASP A 278 -11.47 0.62 12.89
N GLY A 279 -10.76 1.32 11.97
CA GLY A 279 -10.94 2.73 11.66
C GLY A 279 -10.52 3.71 12.76
N ARG A 280 -9.94 3.23 13.86
CA ARG A 280 -9.62 4.06 15.02
C ARG A 280 -8.20 4.61 15.04
N ARG A 281 -7.32 4.06 14.21
CA ARG A 281 -5.90 4.41 14.17
C ARG A 281 -5.41 4.57 12.74
N VAL A 282 -4.46 5.47 12.57
CA VAL A 282 -3.71 5.69 11.33
C VAL A 282 -2.24 5.53 11.64
N ALA A 283 -1.51 4.80 10.82
CA ALA A 283 -0.06 4.80 10.84
C ALA A 283 0.47 5.54 9.60
N VAL A 284 1.49 6.36 9.82
CA VAL A 284 2.16 7.14 8.79
C VAL A 284 3.65 6.85 8.87
N THR A 285 4.26 6.46 7.76
CA THR A 285 5.72 6.39 7.64
C THR A 285 6.24 7.73 7.15
N VAL A 286 7.27 8.23 7.80
CA VAL A 286 7.88 9.52 7.52
C VAL A 286 9.36 9.29 7.23
N MET A 287 9.86 9.75 6.09
CA MET A 287 11.28 9.60 5.75
C MET A 287 12.18 10.34 6.74
N SER A 288 11.71 11.44 7.32
CA SER A 288 12.38 12.21 8.38
C SER A 288 13.83 12.62 8.05
N GLY A 289 14.16 12.73 6.75
CA GLY A 289 15.52 13.02 6.27
C GLY A 289 16.44 11.81 6.13
N SER A 290 15.97 10.59 6.42
CA SER A 290 16.80 9.36 6.28
C SER A 290 17.15 9.02 4.82
N ASN A 291 16.54 9.73 3.88
CA ASN A 291 16.79 9.66 2.44
C ASN A 291 17.65 10.82 1.92
N LYS A 292 18.24 11.63 2.80
CA LYS A 292 19.10 12.77 2.42
C LYS A 292 20.58 12.39 2.45
N PRO A 293 21.45 13.11 1.71
CA PRO A 293 22.89 12.99 1.85
C PRO A 293 23.32 13.25 3.32
N LYS A 294 24.38 12.58 3.77
CA LYS A 294 24.85 12.66 5.17
C LYS A 294 25.34 14.05 5.57
N ASP A 295 25.82 14.84 4.62
CA ASP A 295 26.24 16.23 4.81
C ASP A 295 25.09 17.24 4.78
N SER A 296 23.88 16.81 4.44
CA SER A 296 22.70 17.66 4.45
C SER A 296 22.32 18.07 5.88
N PRO A 297 21.98 19.35 6.13
CA PRO A 297 21.50 19.79 7.45
C PRO A 297 20.18 19.11 7.85
N PHE A 298 19.46 18.55 6.88
CA PHE A 298 18.20 17.84 7.07
C PHE A 298 18.37 16.34 7.25
N TYR A 299 19.60 15.81 7.15
CA TYR A 299 19.86 14.38 7.35
C TYR A 299 19.49 13.94 8.78
N ARG A 300 18.86 12.79 8.86
CA ARG A 300 18.64 12.05 10.12
C ARG A 300 18.92 10.56 9.84
N PRO A 301 19.49 9.83 10.83
CA PRO A 301 19.91 8.44 10.61
C PRO A 301 18.76 7.44 10.48
N HIS A 302 17.54 7.85 10.84
CA HIS A 302 16.36 6.98 10.86
C HIS A 302 15.15 7.69 10.27
N GLY A 303 14.31 6.91 9.57
CA GLY A 303 12.91 7.28 9.31
C GLY A 303 12.07 7.13 10.57
N LYS A 304 10.80 7.48 10.50
CA LYS A 304 9.86 7.34 11.61
C LYS A 304 8.58 6.68 11.15
N VAL A 305 7.93 5.99 12.07
CA VAL A 305 6.51 5.64 11.97
C VAL A 305 5.75 6.34 13.08
N ILE A 306 4.65 6.99 12.72
CA ILE A 306 3.80 7.75 13.65
C ILE A 306 2.45 7.06 13.72
N LEU A 307 1.99 6.77 14.94
CA LEU A 307 0.66 6.26 15.22
C LEU A 307 -0.24 7.41 15.67
N LEU A 308 -1.40 7.53 15.01
CA LEU A 308 -2.39 8.55 15.31
C LEU A 308 -3.71 7.88 15.70
N HIS A 309 -4.43 8.49 16.61
CA HIS A 309 -5.81 8.13 16.96
C HIS A 309 -6.79 8.96 16.11
N VAL A 310 -7.84 8.29 15.62
CA VAL A 310 -8.96 8.92 14.91
C VAL A 310 -10.03 9.28 15.92
N ASN A 311 -10.24 10.56 16.13
CA ASN A 311 -11.29 11.09 17.01
C ASN A 311 -12.31 11.89 16.18
N GLY A 312 -13.36 11.21 15.73
CA GLY A 312 -14.31 11.76 14.77
C GLY A 312 -13.63 12.11 13.45
N LYS A 313 -13.47 13.40 13.15
CA LYS A 313 -12.82 13.89 11.94
C LYS A 313 -11.46 14.54 12.21
N LYS A 314 -10.88 14.28 13.38
CA LYS A 314 -9.56 14.79 13.78
C LYS A 314 -8.58 13.66 14.04
N LEU A 315 -7.31 13.94 13.82
CA LEU A 315 -6.21 13.05 14.13
C LEU A 315 -5.43 13.60 15.32
N GLN A 316 -5.03 12.69 16.21
CA GLN A 316 -4.18 12.99 17.34
C GLN A 316 -3.00 12.03 17.39
N LYS A 317 -1.77 12.55 17.40
CA LYS A 317 -0.56 11.75 17.56
C LYS A 317 -0.56 11.10 18.95
N VAL A 318 -0.34 9.76 18.98
CA VAL A 318 -0.30 8.99 20.23
C VAL A 318 1.04 8.32 20.46
N ALA A 319 1.78 7.97 19.40
CA ALA A 319 3.10 7.38 19.53
C ALA A 319 3.93 7.63 18.26
N GLU A 320 5.25 7.53 18.40
CA GLU A 320 6.18 7.42 17.27
C GLU A 320 7.30 6.44 17.63
N ALA A 321 7.93 5.87 16.60
CA ALA A 321 9.11 5.03 16.74
C ALA A 321 10.05 5.22 15.54
N ASP A 322 11.34 4.98 15.76
CA ASP A 322 12.32 4.97 14.68
C ASP A 322 12.18 3.73 13.81
N VAL A 323 12.36 3.90 12.52
CA VAL A 323 12.37 2.84 11.50
C VAL A 323 13.63 2.97 10.64
N GLY A 324 13.80 2.05 9.69
CA GLY A 324 14.95 2.11 8.76
C GLY A 324 14.93 3.33 7.84
N ASN A 325 15.95 3.39 6.99
CA ASN A 325 16.12 4.48 6.04
C ASN A 325 15.22 4.32 4.83
N TRP A 326 14.76 5.45 4.31
CA TRP A 326 13.82 5.48 3.19
C TRP A 326 12.62 4.57 3.44
N SER A 327 12.00 4.74 4.63
CA SER A 327 10.81 3.98 5.01
C SER A 327 9.67 4.20 4.02
N GLN A 328 9.03 3.10 3.61
CA GLN A 328 7.99 3.09 2.60
C GLN A 328 6.61 2.81 3.22
N GLY A 329 5.96 1.73 2.85
CA GLY A 329 4.63 1.39 3.29
C GLY A 329 4.56 0.79 4.70
N ALA A 330 3.32 0.70 5.19
CA ALA A 330 2.99 0.00 6.40
C ALA A 330 1.68 -0.79 6.24
N ALA A 331 1.50 -1.85 7.03
CA ALA A 331 0.27 -2.64 7.04
C ALA A 331 -0.06 -3.12 8.46
N PHE A 332 -1.31 -2.91 8.89
CA PHE A 332 -1.82 -3.46 10.14
C PHE A 332 -2.27 -4.91 9.96
N SER A 333 -2.16 -5.70 11.02
CA SER A 333 -2.90 -6.97 11.11
C SER A 333 -4.41 -6.71 11.23
N ALA A 334 -5.26 -7.71 10.89
CA ALA A 334 -6.73 -7.57 10.93
C ALA A 334 -7.26 -7.18 12.31
N ASN A 335 -6.58 -7.60 13.36
CA ASN A 335 -6.93 -7.20 14.75
C ASN A 335 -6.29 -5.87 15.19
N GLY A 336 -5.51 -5.22 14.31
CA GLY A 336 -4.84 -3.96 14.57
C GLY A 336 -3.74 -3.99 15.64
N ARG A 337 -3.28 -5.18 16.06
CA ARG A 337 -2.28 -5.33 17.13
C ARG A 337 -0.85 -5.47 16.65
N THR A 338 -0.65 -5.74 15.38
CA THR A 338 0.68 -5.79 14.75
C THR A 338 0.72 -4.79 13.61
N LEU A 339 1.83 -4.09 13.48
CA LEU A 339 2.12 -3.19 12.36
C LEU A 339 3.42 -3.63 11.70
N LEU A 340 3.39 -3.85 10.41
CA LEU A 340 4.56 -4.05 9.55
C LEU A 340 4.96 -2.70 8.95
N VAL A 341 6.26 -2.40 8.93
CA VAL A 341 6.81 -1.18 8.33
C VAL A 341 7.97 -1.54 7.42
N GLN A 342 7.93 -1.07 6.18
CA GLN A 342 8.93 -1.33 5.16
C GLN A 342 10.13 -0.39 5.30
N ASN A 343 11.35 -0.95 5.26
CA ASN A 343 12.62 -0.24 5.27
C ASN A 343 13.36 -0.56 3.96
N MET A 344 13.31 0.35 2.99
CA MET A 344 13.81 0.06 1.65
C MET A 344 15.32 -0.18 1.63
N VAL A 345 16.10 0.66 2.32
CA VAL A 345 17.58 0.56 2.33
C VAL A 345 18.05 -0.71 3.04
N GLN A 346 17.40 -1.11 4.15
CA GLN A 346 17.75 -2.31 4.91
C GLN A 346 17.23 -3.59 4.27
N LYS A 347 16.41 -3.49 3.23
CA LYS A 347 15.73 -4.61 2.57
C LYS A 347 15.00 -5.50 3.57
N ASP A 348 14.24 -4.87 4.48
CA ASP A 348 13.48 -5.61 5.49
C ASP A 348 12.15 -4.95 5.84
N ILE A 349 11.32 -5.72 6.52
CA ILE A 349 10.09 -5.25 7.14
C ILE A 349 10.25 -5.36 8.65
N GLN A 350 10.10 -4.23 9.33
CA GLN A 350 10.14 -4.11 10.78
C GLN A 350 8.77 -4.44 11.37
N VAL A 351 8.76 -5.22 12.45
CA VAL A 351 7.53 -5.69 13.08
C VAL A 351 7.33 -4.98 14.42
N PHE A 352 6.18 -4.31 14.56
CA PHE A 352 5.78 -3.61 15.78
C PHE A 352 4.56 -4.28 16.43
N ASP A 353 4.55 -4.30 17.75
CA ASP A 353 3.34 -4.49 18.54
C ASP A 353 2.64 -3.15 18.78
N VAL A 354 1.32 -3.13 18.54
CA VAL A 354 0.46 -1.96 18.68
C VAL A 354 -0.48 -2.15 19.84
N VAL A 355 -0.36 -1.30 20.86
CA VAL A 355 -1.25 -1.24 22.02
C VAL A 355 -2.07 0.05 22.02
N ALA A 356 -2.93 0.26 23.03
CA ALA A 356 -3.86 1.39 23.03
C ALA A 356 -3.21 2.76 22.80
N ALA A 357 -2.05 3.02 23.41
CA ALA A 357 -1.34 4.30 23.29
C ALA A 357 0.16 4.11 22.98
N GLY A 358 0.55 3.00 22.36
CA GLY A 358 1.95 2.68 22.14
C GLY A 358 2.21 1.94 20.87
N LEU A 359 3.47 2.07 20.43
CA LEU A 359 4.05 1.38 19.30
C LEU A 359 5.41 0.85 19.76
N TYR A 360 5.56 -0.47 19.82
CA TYR A 360 6.74 -1.12 20.36
C TYR A 360 7.44 -1.94 19.29
N ASP A 361 8.70 -1.62 19.02
CA ASP A 361 9.54 -2.44 18.15
C ASP A 361 9.81 -3.79 18.83
N THR A 362 9.39 -4.87 18.18
CA THR A 362 9.60 -6.23 18.68
C THR A 362 11.04 -6.73 18.50
N GLY A 363 11.89 -5.95 17.82
CA GLY A 363 13.23 -6.36 17.39
C GLY A 363 13.23 -7.31 16.18
N ARG A 364 12.06 -7.74 15.70
CA ARG A 364 11.94 -8.67 14.57
C ARG A 364 12.00 -7.94 13.25
N ARG A 365 12.71 -8.58 12.30
CA ARG A 365 12.88 -8.10 10.93
C ARG A 365 12.62 -9.25 9.96
N ILE A 366 11.71 -9.06 9.03
CA ILE A 366 11.49 -9.98 7.90
C ILE A 366 12.42 -9.51 6.79
N LYS A 367 13.50 -10.27 6.53
CA LYS A 367 14.47 -9.95 5.48
C LYS A 367 13.91 -10.29 4.11
N LEU A 368 14.20 -9.44 3.11
CA LEU A 368 13.75 -9.56 1.74
C LEU A 368 14.94 -9.46 0.78
N LYS A 369 14.78 -9.99 -0.43
CA LYS A 369 15.80 -9.91 -1.50
C LYS A 369 15.87 -8.51 -2.11
N GLY A 370 14.73 -7.81 -2.22
CA GLY A 370 14.60 -6.47 -2.76
C GLY A 370 14.25 -5.41 -1.71
N GLY A 371 14.43 -4.13 -2.06
CA GLY A 371 13.98 -3.02 -1.23
C GLY A 371 12.46 -2.90 -1.21
N PRO A 372 11.77 -3.12 -0.08
CA PRO A 372 10.32 -3.08 -0.03
C PRO A 372 9.79 -1.67 -0.31
N ALA A 373 8.85 -1.57 -1.27
CA ALA A 373 8.40 -0.33 -1.89
C ALA A 373 6.89 -0.14 -1.88
N GLY A 374 6.11 -1.16 -1.54
CA GLY A 374 4.66 -1.09 -1.40
C GLY A 374 4.14 -2.31 -0.67
N ILE A 375 3.18 -2.13 0.25
CA ILE A 375 2.61 -3.23 1.03
C ILE A 375 1.13 -3.02 1.31
N ARG A 376 0.33 -4.09 1.15
CA ARG A 376 -1.09 -4.12 1.52
C ARG A 376 -1.51 -5.47 2.07
N ILE A 377 -2.59 -5.43 2.84
CA ILE A 377 -3.44 -6.57 3.16
C ILE A 377 -4.76 -6.45 2.40
N ALA A 378 -5.58 -7.49 2.40
CA ALA A 378 -6.95 -7.40 1.90
C ALA A 378 -7.75 -6.39 2.74
N ASP A 379 -8.50 -5.51 2.08
CA ASP A 379 -9.52 -4.72 2.73
C ASP A 379 -10.61 -5.68 3.25
N LYS A 380 -11.26 -5.35 4.40
CA LYS A 380 -12.31 -6.21 4.94
C LYS A 380 -13.40 -6.42 3.89
N PRO A 381 -13.78 -7.68 3.61
CA PRO A 381 -14.98 -7.92 2.82
C PRO A 381 -16.21 -7.32 3.53
N ARG A 382 -17.21 -6.95 2.75
CA ARG A 382 -18.52 -6.52 3.30
C ARG A 382 -19.17 -7.59 4.14
#